data_ed6780d75e7506848dd2c91119d0b03e
#
_entry.id   ed6780d75e7506848dd2c91119d0b03e
#
_cell.length_a   1.000
_cell.length_b   1.000
_cell.length_c   1.000
_cell.angle_alpha   90.00
_cell.angle_beta   90.00
_cell.angle_gamma   90.00
#
_symmetry.space_group_name_H-M   'P 1'
#
loop_
_entity.id
_entity.type
_entity.pdbx_description
1 polymer ?
#
loop_
_entity_poly.entity_id
_entity_poly.type
_entity_poly.pdbx_seq_one_letter_code
_entity_poly.pdbx_strand_id
1 'polypeptide(L)'
;MPTAFSDCFDPTGARYGVPTYPWRLAPDGLATRRQLRARGLRPGGQPIAAQLMLINRRTGTVRVAYLYRVDRAVPVRPMTSRKWGALALAMLARRTCPCCRLDVGYCIPRSYGVCGYCLTADHQCAAA
;
A
#
# COMPACT_ATOMS: atom_id res chain seq x y z
N MET A 1 13.75 -18.62 26.76
CA MET A 1 13.87 -17.61 25.67
C MET A 1 12.48 -17.23 25.21
N PRO A 2 12.02 -16.01 25.42
CA PRO A 2 10.75 -15.61 24.83
C PRO A 2 10.87 -15.72 23.31
N THR A 3 9.96 -16.45 22.70
CA THR A 3 9.89 -16.56 21.26
C THR A 3 9.40 -15.23 20.70
N ALA A 4 9.84 -14.82 19.50
CA ALA A 4 9.34 -13.60 18.82
C ALA A 4 7.80 -13.54 18.72
N PHE A 5 7.18 -14.66 18.97
CA PHE A 5 5.75 -14.90 19.01
C PHE A 5 5.08 -14.30 20.28
N SER A 6 5.70 -14.46 21.45
CA SER A 6 5.14 -13.92 22.70
C SER A 6 5.19 -12.39 22.75
N ASP A 7 6.18 -11.78 22.10
CA ASP A 7 6.32 -10.33 22.07
C ASP A 7 5.24 -9.65 21.23
N CYS A 8 4.66 -10.38 20.27
CA CYS A 8 3.60 -9.88 19.38
C CYS A 8 2.19 -10.32 19.81
N PHE A 9 2.03 -10.98 20.95
CA PHE A 9 0.74 -11.46 21.41
C PHE A 9 0.19 -10.59 22.55
N ASP A 10 -0.79 -9.76 22.23
CA ASP A 10 -1.48 -8.87 23.18
C ASP A 10 -2.98 -8.79 22.81
N PRO A 11 -3.77 -9.83 23.10
CA PRO A 11 -5.18 -9.88 22.71
C PRO A 11 -6.05 -8.84 23.40
N THR A 12 -5.60 -8.29 24.51
CA THR A 12 -6.33 -7.25 25.27
C THR A 12 -6.01 -5.84 24.82
N GLY A 13 -4.91 -5.65 24.08
CA GLY A 13 -4.43 -4.33 23.69
C GLY A 13 -3.79 -3.52 24.82
N ALA A 14 -3.49 -4.15 25.95
CA ALA A 14 -2.91 -3.47 27.12
C ALA A 14 -1.51 -2.91 26.84
N ARG A 15 -0.74 -3.59 26.00
CA ARG A 15 0.64 -3.21 25.67
C ARG A 15 0.72 -2.27 24.47
N TYR A 16 -0.06 -2.52 23.43
CA TYR A 16 0.02 -1.81 22.14
C TYR A 16 -1.17 -0.90 21.86
N GLY A 17 -2.12 -0.77 22.77
CA GLY A 17 -3.29 0.08 22.61
C GLY A 17 -4.42 -0.49 21.76
N VAL A 18 -4.13 -1.55 20.99
CA VAL A 18 -5.10 -2.33 20.20
C VAL A 18 -4.78 -3.82 20.32
N PRO A 19 -5.78 -4.70 20.25
CA PRO A 19 -5.53 -6.14 20.23
C PRO A 19 -4.49 -6.48 19.16
N THR A 20 -3.42 -7.17 19.58
CA THR A 20 -2.29 -7.48 18.72
C THR A 20 -2.05 -8.98 18.66
N TYR A 21 -1.86 -9.49 17.46
CA TYR A 21 -1.64 -10.90 17.19
C TYR A 21 -0.36 -11.11 16.37
N PRO A 22 0.32 -12.24 16.54
CA PRO A 22 1.47 -12.57 15.74
C PRO A 22 1.11 -12.69 14.25
N TRP A 23 2.08 -12.48 13.39
CA TRP A 23 1.91 -12.58 11.95
C TRP A 23 1.33 -13.93 11.53
N ARG A 24 0.35 -13.94 10.64
CA ARG A 24 -0.42 -15.09 10.16
C ARG A 24 -1.39 -15.72 11.15
N LEU A 25 -1.57 -15.15 12.33
CA LEU A 25 -2.46 -15.67 13.38
C LEU A 25 -3.61 -14.70 13.67
N ALA A 26 -4.17 -14.12 12.64
CA ALA A 26 -5.37 -13.29 12.78
C ALA A 26 -6.54 -14.14 13.31
N PRO A 27 -7.32 -13.64 14.28
CA PRO A 27 -8.55 -14.29 14.71
C PRO A 27 -9.55 -14.40 13.57
N ASP A 28 -10.46 -15.38 13.67
CA ASP A 28 -11.56 -15.52 12.72
C ASP A 28 -12.42 -14.25 12.69
N GLY A 29 -12.95 -13.91 11.53
CA GLY A 29 -13.77 -12.72 11.33
C GLY A 29 -13.01 -11.40 11.18
N LEU A 30 -11.68 -11.43 11.27
CA LEU A 30 -10.81 -10.28 11.01
C LEU A 30 -9.96 -10.50 9.74
N ALA A 31 -9.77 -9.45 8.98
CA ALA A 31 -8.95 -9.50 7.77
C ALA A 31 -8.23 -8.18 7.52
N THR A 32 -7.08 -8.26 6.89
CA THR A 32 -6.34 -7.08 6.43
C THR A 32 -7.03 -6.43 5.22
N ARG A 33 -6.72 -5.18 4.92
CA ARG A 33 -7.21 -4.53 3.68
C ARG A 33 -6.93 -5.33 2.42
N ARG A 34 -5.74 -5.94 2.34
CA ARG A 34 -5.36 -6.76 1.19
C ARG A 34 -6.22 -8.00 1.06
N GLN A 35 -6.49 -8.68 2.18
CA GLN A 35 -7.35 -9.87 2.21
C GLN A 35 -8.81 -9.51 1.90
N LEU A 36 -9.32 -8.39 2.43
CA LEU A 36 -10.65 -7.88 2.08
C LEU A 36 -10.75 -7.58 0.59
N ARG A 37 -9.75 -6.91 0.03
CA ARG A 37 -9.73 -6.58 -1.40
C ARG A 37 -9.72 -7.81 -2.29
N ALA A 38 -9.02 -8.87 -1.92
CA ALA A 38 -9.05 -10.16 -2.62
C ALA A 38 -10.45 -10.79 -2.65
N ARG A 39 -11.31 -10.43 -1.69
CA ARG A 39 -12.74 -10.84 -1.63
C ARG A 39 -13.70 -9.82 -2.25
N GLY A 40 -13.20 -8.78 -2.91
CA GLY A 40 -14.02 -7.70 -3.44
C GLY A 40 -14.60 -6.77 -2.38
N LEU A 41 -14.02 -6.74 -1.19
CA LEU A 41 -14.47 -5.94 -0.05
C LEU A 41 -13.48 -4.83 0.30
N ARG A 42 -13.97 -3.84 1.06
CA ARG A 42 -13.17 -2.76 1.65
C ARG A 42 -13.63 -2.52 3.09
N PRO A 43 -12.80 -1.94 3.96
CA PRO A 43 -13.17 -1.68 5.34
C PRO A 43 -14.44 -0.85 5.54
N GLY A 44 -14.73 0.10 4.63
CA GLY A 44 -15.94 0.91 4.69
C GLY A 44 -15.94 1.98 5.77
N GLY A 45 -14.78 2.48 6.17
CA GLY A 45 -14.64 3.53 7.19
C GLY A 45 -14.74 3.03 8.63
N GLN A 46 -14.79 1.71 8.85
CA GLN A 46 -14.75 1.16 10.21
C GLN A 46 -13.39 1.41 10.89
N PRO A 47 -13.34 1.54 12.22
CA PRO A 47 -12.08 1.66 12.95
C PRO A 47 -11.28 0.34 12.88
N ILE A 48 -9.98 0.44 13.19
CA ILE A 48 -9.10 -0.72 13.30
C ILE A 48 -9.61 -1.61 14.46
N ALA A 49 -9.89 -2.88 14.17
CA ALA A 49 -10.35 -3.83 15.16
C ALA A 49 -9.20 -4.50 15.91
N ALA A 50 -8.10 -4.76 15.23
CA ALA A 50 -6.90 -5.38 15.77
C ALA A 50 -5.71 -5.10 14.84
N GLN A 51 -4.54 -5.61 15.19
CA GLN A 51 -3.37 -5.57 14.33
C GLN A 51 -2.59 -6.89 14.36
N LEU A 52 -1.90 -7.17 13.26
CA LEU A 52 -0.86 -8.19 13.20
C LEU A 52 0.50 -7.53 13.35
N MET A 53 1.39 -8.15 14.10
CA MET A 53 2.74 -7.63 14.32
C MET A 53 3.78 -8.70 14.04
N LEU A 54 4.86 -8.28 13.39
CA LEU A 54 6.05 -9.08 13.17
C LEU A 54 7.28 -8.26 13.57
N ILE A 55 8.06 -8.79 14.50
CA ILE A 55 9.33 -8.19 14.91
C ILE A 55 10.47 -9.04 14.32
N ASN A 56 11.24 -8.42 13.44
CA ASN A 56 12.46 -9.05 12.93
C ASN A 56 13.59 -8.80 13.93
N ARG A 57 13.96 -9.83 14.70
CA ARG A 57 14.98 -9.72 15.75
C ARG A 57 16.37 -9.36 15.24
N ARG A 58 16.69 -9.77 14.01
CA ARG A 58 18.01 -9.51 13.42
C ARG A 58 18.20 -8.04 13.04
N THR A 59 17.13 -7.39 12.54
CA THR A 59 17.18 -6.01 12.06
C THR A 59 16.49 -5.02 12.99
N GLY A 60 15.77 -5.49 14.02
CA GLY A 60 14.91 -4.67 14.87
C GLY A 60 13.68 -4.10 14.16
N THR A 61 13.45 -4.47 12.91
CA THR A 61 12.34 -3.93 12.11
C THR A 61 11.00 -4.49 12.58
N VAL A 62 10.06 -3.61 12.86
CA VAL A 62 8.68 -3.96 13.21
C VAL A 62 7.79 -3.76 11.98
N ARG A 63 7.00 -4.78 11.63
CA ARG A 63 5.96 -4.70 10.60
C ARG A 63 4.60 -4.83 11.25
N VAL A 64 3.69 -3.95 10.90
CA VAL A 64 2.31 -3.93 11.40
C VAL A 64 1.34 -3.99 10.24
N ALA A 65 0.32 -4.82 10.35
CA ALA A 65 -0.80 -4.87 9.43
C ALA A 65 -2.11 -4.76 10.21
N TYR A 66 -2.94 -3.78 9.87
CA TYR A 66 -4.20 -3.55 10.55
C TYR A 66 -5.27 -4.54 10.10
N LEU A 67 -6.09 -4.97 11.05
CA LEU A 67 -7.20 -5.90 10.86
C LEU A 67 -8.53 -5.18 11.00
N TYR A 68 -9.48 -5.55 10.15
CA TYR A 68 -10.84 -5.02 10.11
C TYR A 68 -11.85 -6.15 10.18
N ARG A 69 -13.02 -5.87 10.71
CA ARG A 69 -14.11 -6.85 10.79
C ARG A 69 -14.67 -7.14 9.40
N VAL A 70 -14.71 -8.42 9.05
CA VAL A 70 -15.26 -8.88 7.75
C VAL A 70 -16.77 -8.66 7.69
N ASP A 71 -17.49 -8.83 8.81
CA ASP A 71 -18.94 -8.63 8.89
C ASP A 71 -19.37 -7.16 8.66
N ARG A 72 -18.47 -6.21 8.89
CA ARG A 72 -18.70 -4.77 8.63
C ARG A 72 -18.06 -4.27 7.34
N ALA A 73 -17.39 -5.14 6.60
CA ALA A 73 -16.81 -4.80 5.33
C ALA A 73 -17.90 -4.56 4.27
N VAL A 74 -17.66 -3.62 3.38
CA VAL A 74 -18.59 -3.27 2.30
C VAL A 74 -17.96 -3.58 0.94
N PRO A 75 -18.78 -3.81 -0.11
CA PRO A 75 -18.26 -4.08 -1.45
C PRO A 75 -17.37 -2.93 -1.96
N VAL A 76 -16.34 -3.27 -2.73
CA VAL A 76 -15.50 -2.30 -3.42
C VAL A 76 -16.35 -1.57 -4.45
N ARG A 77 -16.23 -0.24 -4.50
CA ARG A 77 -16.92 0.58 -5.51
C ARG A 77 -16.41 0.22 -6.90
N PRO A 78 -17.28 -0.05 -7.87
CA PRO A 78 -16.85 -0.33 -9.24
C PRO A 78 -16.17 0.89 -9.86
N MET A 79 -15.24 0.64 -10.76
CA MET A 79 -14.62 1.69 -11.56
C MET A 79 -15.63 2.18 -12.62
N THR A 80 -15.89 3.47 -12.61
CA THR A 80 -16.69 4.12 -13.66
C THR A 80 -15.82 4.50 -14.86
N SER A 81 -16.42 4.71 -16.02
CA SER A 81 -15.70 5.17 -17.23
C SER A 81 -14.95 6.48 -16.97
N ARG A 82 -15.56 7.39 -16.20
CA ARG A 82 -14.92 8.66 -15.80
C ARG A 82 -13.65 8.44 -14.97
N LYS A 83 -13.68 7.50 -14.02
CA LYS A 83 -12.49 7.14 -13.21
C LYS A 83 -11.40 6.48 -14.05
N TRP A 84 -11.78 5.62 -14.99
CA TRP A 84 -10.84 5.02 -15.94
C TRP A 84 -10.18 6.09 -16.80
N GLY A 85 -10.95 7.06 -17.31
CA GLY A 85 -10.41 8.21 -18.06
C GLY A 85 -9.44 9.05 -17.25
N ALA A 86 -9.79 9.38 -16.01
CA ALA A 86 -8.90 10.11 -15.09
C ALA A 86 -7.61 9.36 -14.80
N LEU A 87 -7.69 8.04 -14.59
CA LEU A 87 -6.52 7.19 -14.41
C LEU A 87 -5.63 7.17 -15.65
N ALA A 88 -6.22 7.04 -16.84
CA ALA A 88 -5.48 7.06 -18.11
C ALA A 88 -4.72 8.36 -18.30
N LEU A 89 -5.33 9.51 -18.01
CA LEU A 89 -4.67 10.83 -18.07
C LEU A 89 -3.54 10.95 -17.05
N ALA A 90 -3.75 10.47 -15.82
CA ALA A 90 -2.71 10.47 -14.78
C ALA A 90 -1.51 9.58 -15.18
N MET A 91 -1.76 8.43 -15.79
CA MET A 91 -0.71 7.54 -16.28
C MET A 91 0.02 8.14 -17.49
N LEU A 92 -0.68 8.80 -18.40
CA LEU A 92 -0.08 9.53 -19.51
C LEU A 92 0.85 10.63 -19.00
N ALA A 93 0.43 11.43 -18.04
CA ALA A 93 1.26 12.47 -17.43
C ALA A 93 2.55 11.90 -16.81
N ARG A 94 2.49 10.72 -16.20
CA ARG A 94 3.66 10.04 -15.60
C ARG A 94 4.61 9.44 -16.64
N ARG A 95 4.11 9.13 -17.82
CA ARG A 95 4.90 8.57 -18.93
C ARG A 95 5.41 9.63 -19.88
N THR A 96 4.88 10.85 -19.83
CA THR A 96 5.31 11.95 -20.68
C THR A 96 6.55 12.60 -20.09
N CYS A 97 7.63 12.60 -20.85
CA CYS A 97 8.87 13.24 -20.43
C CYS A 97 8.72 14.77 -20.47
N PRO A 98 9.06 15.50 -19.40
CA PRO A 98 8.98 16.96 -19.40
C PRO A 98 9.99 17.62 -20.32
N CYS A 99 11.07 16.91 -20.66
CA CYS A 99 12.13 17.39 -21.55
C CYS A 99 11.76 17.23 -23.03
N CYS A 100 11.63 16.01 -23.53
CA CYS A 100 11.29 15.74 -24.94
C CYS A 100 9.77 15.76 -25.22
N ARG A 101 8.93 15.82 -24.20
CA ARG A 101 7.46 15.84 -24.26
C ARG A 101 6.81 14.62 -24.95
N LEU A 102 7.55 13.54 -25.09
CA LEU A 102 7.06 12.28 -25.67
C LEU A 102 6.55 11.33 -24.58
N ASP A 103 5.51 10.54 -24.92
CA ASP A 103 5.11 9.39 -24.12
C ASP A 103 6.11 8.27 -24.36
N VAL A 104 6.87 7.93 -23.31
CA VAL A 104 7.93 6.92 -23.37
C VAL A 104 7.44 5.50 -23.05
N GLY A 105 6.14 5.31 -22.81
CA GLY A 105 5.53 4.02 -22.55
C GLY A 105 5.76 3.43 -21.15
N TYR A 106 6.53 4.09 -20.30
CA TYR A 106 6.77 3.69 -18.91
C TYR A 106 6.70 4.89 -17.96
N CYS A 107 6.40 4.64 -16.69
CA CYS A 107 6.40 5.71 -15.69
C CYS A 107 7.83 6.15 -15.39
N ILE A 108 8.11 7.41 -15.63
CA ILE A 108 9.43 7.99 -15.38
C ILE A 108 9.69 8.05 -13.87
N PRO A 109 10.78 7.46 -13.36
CA PRO A 109 11.12 7.55 -11.94
C PRO A 109 11.35 9.00 -11.52
N ARG A 110 10.81 9.37 -10.37
CA ARG A 110 10.98 10.74 -9.82
C ARG A 110 12.44 11.10 -9.55
N SER A 111 13.28 10.11 -9.28
CA SER A 111 14.71 10.30 -9.05
C SER A 111 15.46 10.80 -10.28
N TYR A 112 14.97 10.47 -11.48
CA TYR A 112 15.60 10.92 -12.73
C TYR A 112 14.91 12.16 -13.30
N GLY A 113 13.62 12.32 -13.10
CA GLY A 113 12.84 13.46 -13.57
C GLY A 113 12.62 13.54 -15.08
N VAL A 114 13.43 12.81 -15.87
CA VAL A 114 13.39 12.77 -17.34
C VAL A 114 13.48 11.32 -17.82
N CYS A 115 13.14 11.06 -19.08
CA CYS A 115 13.25 9.72 -19.67
C CYS A 115 14.71 9.28 -19.86
N GLY A 116 14.93 7.98 -20.01
CA GLY A 116 16.27 7.42 -20.19
C GLY A 116 17.03 7.98 -21.37
N TYR A 117 16.34 8.30 -22.47
CA TYR A 117 16.95 8.95 -23.63
C TYR A 117 17.48 10.36 -23.31
N CYS A 118 16.65 11.19 -22.66
CA CYS A 118 17.08 12.54 -22.25
C CYS A 118 18.13 12.54 -21.14
N LEU A 119 18.18 11.46 -20.35
CA LEU A 119 19.17 11.29 -19.28
C LEU A 119 20.57 10.99 -19.84
N THR A 120 20.63 10.19 -20.92
CA THR A 120 21.90 9.75 -21.55
C THR A 120 22.38 10.67 -22.64
N ALA A 121 21.48 11.33 -23.35
CA ALA A 121 21.84 12.38 -24.31
C ALA A 121 22.01 13.69 -23.55
N ASP A 122 23.11 14.39 -23.73
CA ASP A 122 23.33 15.75 -23.20
C ASP A 122 22.32 16.77 -23.80
N HIS A 123 21.05 16.40 -23.80
CA HIS A 123 19.98 17.29 -24.19
C HIS A 123 19.76 18.31 -23.09
N GLN A 124 20.16 19.52 -23.34
CA GLN A 124 19.68 20.67 -22.57
C GLN A 124 18.17 20.70 -22.74
N CYS A 125 17.46 20.17 -21.71
CA CYS A 125 16.03 20.37 -21.58
C CYS A 125 15.81 21.89 -21.56
N ALA A 126 15.20 22.43 -22.59
CA ALA A 126 14.79 23.82 -22.56
C ALA A 126 13.83 23.98 -21.37
N ALA A 127 14.32 24.61 -20.32
CA ALA A 127 13.48 25.02 -19.20
C ALA A 127 12.52 26.08 -19.79
N ALA A 128 11.26 25.67 -19.90
CA ALA A 128 10.18 26.58 -20.19
C ALA A 128 9.66 27.16 -18.87
#